data_bbd81784b5d0e4452bbee8c621a6b8b9
#
_entry.id   bbd81784b5d0e4452bbee8c621a6b8b9
#
_cell.length_a   1.000
_cell.length_b   1.000
_cell.length_c   1.000
_cell.angle_alpha   90.00
_cell.angle_beta   90.00
_cell.angle_gamma   90.00
#
_symmetry.space_group_name_H-M   'P 1'
#
loop_
_entity.id
_entity.type
_entity.pdbx_description
1 polymer ?
#
loop_
_entity_poly.entity_id
_entity_poly.type
_entity_poly.pdbx_seq_one_letter_code
_entity_poly.pdbx_strand_id
1 'polypeptide(L)'
;MATVTPYLLVEDLTKSVGSKVLFSNISFAVNKGQRIALIARNGIGKSTLLDILMGKTDYDSGKITWRKDLKVKYLPQRLVGDEARGERREARGDEARGERKEARGVEVIDKEEFEKLSGGQQKRLILQQVLDDEPDILLLDEPTNHLDLDTVVWLEEYLGERRKTRGESPLTILMVTHDRYFLDNVCTDIFELDEHHLYTYHGNYAYYMEKRAERIEAQNAEVEKARNLYRTELEWMRRMPQARAHKAQYRIDSFYELEKKAKQQRTEAEVRLAVKSGYIGNKIFEAKDVCKTFISPRTGEEKVILRHFNYVFSRYEKLGIIGNNGTGKSTFIKLLLGEVPLDSGSWDVGSTVKFGYYAQTGLRFDEGKKVIDVVRDIAEVVDLGNGQKMTASQFLQMFLFSPNQQYDYVGKLSGGERQRLHLCTVLMRSPNFLILDEPTNDLDIPTLNVLEDYLLHFQGCLIVVSHDRYFMDRVVDHLFVFHGNGEVQDFPGNYTQYRLEVKGERLEGRGERLPAAPQENKKVKTEQKRKLSFKEKKEQEELEVRMPALEEEKAQLEALLSGGATLPDEIAKASVRYQEVQEALDEAEMRWLELSEVEG
;
A
#
# COMPACT_ATOMS: atom_id res chain seq x y z
N MET A 1 -11.57 -38.67 -7.45
CA MET A 1 -11.62 -37.24 -7.12
C MET A 1 -12.98 -36.72 -7.54
N ALA A 2 -13.82 -36.29 -6.62
CA ALA A 2 -15.12 -35.69 -6.97
C ALA A 2 -14.86 -34.40 -7.75
N THR A 3 -15.41 -34.32 -8.96
CA THR A 3 -15.36 -33.09 -9.78
C THR A 3 -16.19 -32.02 -9.06
N VAL A 4 -15.53 -31.12 -8.34
CA VAL A 4 -16.18 -29.98 -7.70
C VAL A 4 -16.59 -29.03 -8.83
N THR A 5 -17.89 -28.94 -9.13
CA THR A 5 -18.41 -27.98 -10.08
C THR A 5 -18.25 -26.56 -9.50
N PRO A 6 -17.52 -25.65 -10.16
CA PRO A 6 -17.34 -24.30 -9.66
C PRO A 6 -18.68 -23.54 -9.61
N TYR A 7 -18.78 -22.54 -8.73
CA TYR A 7 -19.91 -21.61 -8.68
C TYR A 7 -19.89 -20.64 -9.86
N LEU A 8 -18.70 -20.21 -10.23
CA LEU A 8 -18.44 -19.34 -11.38
C LEU A 8 -17.26 -19.87 -12.18
N LEU A 9 -17.39 -19.94 -13.48
CA LEU A 9 -16.33 -20.23 -14.44
C LEU A 9 -16.25 -19.10 -15.46
N VAL A 10 -15.06 -18.54 -15.61
CA VAL A 10 -14.74 -17.51 -16.61
C VAL A 10 -13.68 -18.08 -17.54
N GLU A 11 -13.92 -18.01 -18.85
CA GLU A 11 -13.07 -18.55 -19.90
C GLU A 11 -12.72 -17.45 -20.91
N ASP A 12 -11.42 -17.18 -21.10
CA ASP A 12 -10.84 -16.27 -22.11
C ASP A 12 -11.49 -14.89 -22.18
N LEU A 13 -11.86 -14.34 -21.02
CA LEU A 13 -12.55 -13.06 -20.92
C LEU A 13 -11.62 -11.91 -21.29
N THR A 14 -12.08 -11.06 -22.22
CA THR A 14 -11.37 -9.87 -22.67
C THR A 14 -12.28 -8.66 -22.60
N LYS A 15 -11.74 -7.53 -22.12
CA LYS A 15 -12.43 -6.23 -22.06
C LYS A 15 -11.50 -5.09 -22.40
N SER A 16 -11.97 -4.20 -23.28
CA SER A 16 -11.35 -2.92 -23.58
C SER A 16 -12.32 -1.76 -23.40
N VAL A 17 -11.79 -0.57 -23.14
CA VAL A 17 -12.55 0.68 -23.05
C VAL A 17 -11.87 1.70 -23.96
N GLY A 18 -12.53 2.04 -25.07
CA GLY A 18 -11.92 2.82 -26.13
C GLY A 18 -10.68 2.14 -26.70
N SER A 19 -9.52 2.78 -26.64
CA SER A 19 -8.23 2.20 -27.08
C SER A 19 -7.46 1.47 -25.99
N LYS A 20 -7.95 1.49 -24.73
CA LYS A 20 -7.27 0.89 -23.59
C LYS A 20 -7.80 -0.51 -23.32
N VAL A 21 -6.93 -1.53 -23.45
CA VAL A 21 -7.23 -2.90 -22.99
C VAL A 21 -7.14 -2.94 -21.48
N LEU A 22 -8.20 -3.37 -20.80
CA LEU A 22 -8.21 -3.55 -19.35
C LEU A 22 -7.63 -4.91 -18.98
N PHE A 23 -8.15 -5.97 -19.56
CA PHE A 23 -7.64 -7.33 -19.41
C PHE A 23 -7.91 -8.15 -20.67
N SER A 24 -7.12 -9.17 -20.91
CA SER A 24 -7.12 -9.97 -22.13
C SER A 24 -6.94 -11.45 -21.81
N ASN A 25 -7.86 -12.29 -22.33
CA ASN A 25 -7.84 -13.75 -22.19
C ASN A 25 -7.69 -14.24 -20.75
N ILE A 26 -8.37 -13.60 -19.78
CA ILE A 26 -8.33 -14.05 -18.40
C ILE A 26 -9.29 -15.23 -18.20
N SER A 27 -8.80 -16.27 -17.52
CA SER A 27 -9.59 -17.46 -17.21
C SER A 27 -9.39 -17.82 -15.74
N PHE A 28 -10.51 -18.05 -15.02
CA PHE A 28 -10.48 -18.43 -13.61
C PHE A 28 -11.80 -19.13 -13.21
N ALA A 29 -11.75 -19.82 -12.09
CA ALA A 29 -12.92 -20.45 -11.49
C ALA A 29 -13.04 -20.04 -10.01
N VAL A 30 -14.27 -19.90 -9.54
CA VAL A 30 -14.60 -19.68 -8.13
C VAL A 30 -15.33 -20.89 -7.61
N ASN A 31 -14.74 -21.58 -6.65
CA ASN A 31 -15.31 -22.77 -6.05
C ASN A 31 -16.07 -22.42 -4.76
N LYS A 32 -16.96 -23.34 -4.36
CA LYS A 32 -17.73 -23.21 -3.12
C LYS A 32 -16.77 -23.03 -1.92
N GLY A 33 -17.02 -22.00 -1.11
CA GLY A 33 -16.26 -21.73 0.11
C GLY A 33 -14.91 -21.04 -0.10
N GLN A 34 -14.51 -20.72 -1.35
CA GLN A 34 -13.34 -19.92 -1.61
C GLN A 34 -13.59 -18.44 -1.26
N ARG A 35 -12.57 -17.79 -0.73
CA ARG A 35 -12.56 -16.36 -0.41
C ARG A 35 -11.43 -15.72 -1.18
N ILE A 36 -11.79 -15.15 -2.32
CA ILE A 36 -10.85 -14.65 -3.31
C ILE A 36 -10.79 -13.13 -3.20
N ALA A 37 -9.58 -12.59 -3.07
CA ALA A 37 -9.33 -11.17 -3.21
C ALA A 37 -8.75 -10.87 -4.59
N LEU A 38 -9.32 -9.89 -5.29
CA LEU A 38 -8.80 -9.37 -6.55
C LEU A 38 -7.96 -8.12 -6.28
N ILE A 39 -6.66 -8.23 -6.51
CA ILE A 39 -5.69 -7.13 -6.38
C ILE A 39 -5.27 -6.67 -7.77
N ALA A 40 -5.24 -5.36 -7.98
CA ALA A 40 -4.71 -4.76 -9.21
C ALA A 40 -4.44 -3.27 -9.01
N ARG A 41 -3.64 -2.67 -9.90
CA ARG A 41 -3.47 -1.21 -9.96
C ARG A 41 -4.80 -0.51 -10.23
N ASN A 42 -4.91 0.73 -9.80
CA ASN A 42 -6.09 1.53 -10.10
C ASN A 42 -6.21 1.78 -11.61
N GLY A 43 -7.46 1.74 -12.12
CA GLY A 43 -7.77 1.95 -13.54
C GLY A 43 -7.48 0.75 -14.47
N ILE A 44 -7.18 -0.44 -13.95
CA ILE A 44 -7.04 -1.69 -14.73
C ILE A 44 -8.37 -2.42 -14.96
N GLY A 45 -9.43 -2.02 -14.24
CA GLY A 45 -10.76 -2.60 -14.49
C GLY A 45 -11.25 -3.58 -13.42
N LYS A 46 -10.83 -3.46 -12.14
CA LYS A 46 -11.34 -4.29 -11.03
C LYS A 46 -12.86 -4.24 -10.90
N SER A 47 -13.42 -3.04 -10.72
CA SER A 47 -14.87 -2.82 -10.62
C SER A 47 -15.59 -3.18 -11.92
N THR A 48 -14.96 -2.91 -13.08
CA THR A 48 -15.48 -3.32 -14.38
C THR A 48 -15.61 -4.84 -14.49
N LEU A 49 -14.65 -5.61 -13.95
CA LEU A 49 -14.75 -7.07 -13.93
C LEU A 49 -15.94 -7.52 -13.07
N LEU A 50 -16.13 -6.94 -11.87
CA LEU A 50 -17.28 -7.26 -11.03
C LEU A 50 -18.60 -6.88 -11.70
N ASP A 51 -18.68 -5.72 -12.38
CA ASP A 51 -19.87 -5.29 -13.12
C ASP A 51 -20.17 -6.21 -14.32
N ILE A 52 -19.15 -6.71 -15.01
CA ILE A 52 -19.30 -7.71 -16.09
C ILE A 52 -19.84 -9.02 -15.51
N LEU A 53 -19.30 -9.50 -14.38
CA LEU A 53 -19.80 -10.71 -13.73
C LEU A 53 -21.25 -10.59 -13.30
N MET A 54 -21.70 -9.38 -12.93
CA MET A 54 -23.10 -9.09 -12.60
C MET A 54 -23.98 -8.81 -13.82
N GLY A 55 -23.42 -8.83 -15.04
CA GLY A 55 -24.16 -8.53 -16.27
C GLY A 55 -24.57 -7.07 -16.42
N LYS A 56 -23.94 -6.14 -15.71
CA LYS A 56 -24.18 -4.69 -15.81
C LYS A 56 -23.43 -4.05 -16.97
N THR A 57 -22.32 -4.63 -17.36
CA THR A 57 -21.42 -4.15 -18.42
C THR A 57 -21.13 -5.30 -19.38
N ASP A 58 -21.10 -5.01 -20.70
CA ASP A 58 -20.73 -5.98 -21.73
C ASP A 58 -19.22 -6.20 -21.77
N TYR A 59 -18.79 -7.34 -22.34
CA TYR A 59 -17.41 -7.72 -22.56
C TYR A 59 -17.15 -7.98 -24.05
N ASP A 60 -15.87 -7.93 -24.47
CA ASP A 60 -15.52 -7.99 -25.89
C ASP A 60 -15.50 -9.45 -26.41
N SER A 61 -14.95 -10.37 -25.61
CA SER A 61 -14.89 -11.80 -25.91
C SER A 61 -14.76 -12.64 -24.66
N GLY A 62 -15.02 -13.95 -24.78
CA GLY A 62 -14.93 -14.90 -23.68
C GLY A 62 -16.29 -15.48 -23.29
N LYS A 63 -16.31 -16.20 -22.19
CA LYS A 63 -17.52 -16.85 -21.69
C LYS A 63 -17.58 -16.82 -20.18
N ILE A 64 -18.74 -16.49 -19.63
CA ILE A 64 -19.04 -16.50 -18.21
C ILE A 64 -20.14 -17.51 -17.95
N THR A 65 -19.87 -18.48 -17.06
CA THR A 65 -20.83 -19.53 -16.72
C THR A 65 -21.04 -19.55 -15.21
N TRP A 66 -22.24 -19.20 -14.78
CA TRP A 66 -22.69 -19.35 -13.41
C TRP A 66 -23.38 -20.69 -13.21
N ARG A 67 -23.15 -21.32 -12.07
CA ARG A 67 -23.93 -22.48 -11.66
C ARG A 67 -25.40 -22.04 -11.48
N LYS A 68 -26.34 -22.89 -11.86
CA LYS A 68 -27.77 -22.63 -11.70
C LYS A 68 -28.17 -22.54 -10.22
N ASP A 69 -29.20 -21.76 -9.93
CA ASP A 69 -29.85 -21.64 -8.62
C ASP A 69 -28.97 -21.06 -7.50
N LEU A 70 -27.94 -20.25 -7.84
CA LEU A 70 -27.12 -19.54 -6.86
C LEU A 70 -27.73 -18.19 -6.48
N LYS A 71 -27.74 -17.89 -5.18
CA LYS A 71 -28.04 -16.54 -4.68
C LYS A 71 -26.75 -15.69 -4.73
N VAL A 72 -26.63 -14.86 -5.75
CA VAL A 72 -25.51 -13.93 -5.91
C VAL A 72 -25.90 -12.56 -5.38
N LYS A 73 -25.09 -11.98 -4.49
CA LYS A 73 -25.25 -10.60 -4.00
C LYS A 73 -24.00 -9.78 -4.33
N TYR A 74 -24.21 -8.52 -4.63
CA TYR A 74 -23.15 -7.59 -5.01
C TYR A 74 -23.26 -6.28 -4.22
N LEU A 75 -22.18 -5.88 -3.58
CA LEU A 75 -22.01 -4.58 -2.96
C LEU A 75 -21.07 -3.73 -3.81
N PRO A 76 -21.57 -2.70 -4.50
CA PRO A 76 -20.73 -1.80 -5.30
C PRO A 76 -19.94 -0.82 -4.41
N GLN A 77 -18.89 -0.25 -4.97
CA GLN A 77 -18.05 0.74 -4.29
C GLN A 77 -18.85 1.99 -3.88
N ARG A 78 -19.73 2.49 -4.76
CA ARG A 78 -20.61 3.64 -4.50
C ARG A 78 -22.05 3.18 -4.33
N LEU A 79 -22.71 3.70 -3.32
CA LEU A 79 -24.13 3.46 -3.11
C LEU A 79 -24.96 4.42 -3.96
N VAL A 80 -26.10 3.97 -4.47
CA VAL A 80 -26.98 4.68 -5.44
C VAL A 80 -27.47 6.08 -4.99
N GLY A 81 -27.10 6.55 -3.79
CA GLY A 81 -27.38 7.91 -3.30
C GLY A 81 -26.34 8.99 -3.66
N ASP A 82 -25.14 8.60 -4.09
CA ASP A 82 -24.05 9.55 -4.39
C ASP A 82 -24.13 10.14 -5.81
N GLU A 83 -24.84 9.50 -6.73
CA GLU A 83 -25.04 10.02 -8.10
C GLU A 83 -25.90 11.28 -8.15
N ALA A 84 -26.78 11.51 -7.15
CA ALA A 84 -27.64 12.69 -7.10
C ALA A 84 -26.92 13.98 -6.68
N ARG A 85 -25.68 13.93 -6.20
CA ARG A 85 -24.89 15.11 -5.80
C ARG A 85 -23.89 15.61 -6.84
N GLY A 86 -23.57 14.79 -7.87
CA GLY A 86 -22.52 15.09 -8.86
C GLY A 86 -23.02 15.56 -10.22
N GLU A 87 -24.23 15.21 -10.66
CA GLU A 87 -24.71 15.48 -12.02
C GLU A 87 -26.02 16.29 -12.04
N ARG A 88 -25.94 17.58 -11.70
CA ARG A 88 -26.83 18.59 -12.30
C ARG A 88 -26.06 19.33 -13.38
N ARG A 89 -25.78 18.66 -14.51
CA ARG A 89 -25.49 19.31 -15.80
C ARG A 89 -26.05 18.47 -16.92
N GLU A 90 -27.14 19.02 -17.48
CA GLU A 90 -27.57 18.98 -18.87
C GLU A 90 -27.43 17.67 -19.66
N ALA A 91 -28.54 16.91 -19.73
CA ALA A 91 -28.90 16.22 -20.95
C ALA A 91 -30.37 16.46 -21.22
N ARG A 92 -30.64 17.38 -22.12
CA ARG A 92 -31.91 17.43 -22.89
C ARG A 92 -31.80 16.40 -24.02
N GLY A 93 -32.83 15.56 -24.14
CA GLY A 93 -33.26 14.89 -25.37
C GLY A 93 -32.72 13.49 -25.56
N ASP A 94 -33.47 12.47 -25.32
CA ASP A 94 -34.20 11.66 -26.25
C ASP A 94 -34.78 10.43 -25.53
N GLU A 95 -36.08 10.28 -25.71
CA GLU A 95 -36.86 9.13 -25.23
C GLU A 95 -36.52 7.89 -26.05
N ALA A 96 -36.00 6.83 -25.38
CA ALA A 96 -36.12 5.48 -25.89
C ALA A 96 -36.61 4.56 -24.77
N ARG A 97 -37.84 4.10 -24.91
CA ARG A 97 -38.46 3.04 -24.12
C ARG A 97 -37.63 1.76 -24.20
N GLY A 98 -37.01 1.38 -23.10
CA GLY A 98 -36.50 0.03 -22.85
C GLY A 98 -36.89 -0.38 -21.44
N GLU A 99 -37.61 -1.49 -21.34
CA GLU A 99 -38.13 -2.04 -20.09
C GLU A 99 -37.00 -2.20 -19.06
N ARG A 100 -37.04 -1.38 -17.99
CA ARG A 100 -36.22 -1.56 -16.80
C ARG A 100 -36.67 -2.84 -16.10
N LYS A 101 -35.89 -3.91 -16.21
CA LYS A 101 -35.92 -4.98 -15.22
C LYS A 101 -35.41 -4.39 -13.93
N GLU A 102 -36.31 -4.09 -13.02
CA GLU A 102 -36.04 -3.66 -11.67
C GLU A 102 -35.07 -4.65 -11.00
N ALA A 103 -33.91 -4.16 -10.59
CA ALA A 103 -33.06 -4.87 -9.67
C ALA A 103 -33.86 -5.03 -8.36
N ARG A 104 -34.36 -6.22 -8.10
CA ARG A 104 -35.11 -6.55 -6.89
C ARG A 104 -34.21 -6.37 -5.68
N GLY A 105 -34.48 -5.35 -4.93
CA GLY A 105 -34.78 -5.28 -3.55
C GLY A 105 -33.63 -5.12 -2.58
N VAL A 106 -33.44 -3.91 -2.18
CA VAL A 106 -33.16 -3.56 -0.80
C VAL A 106 -34.46 -2.93 -0.31
N GLU A 107 -35.19 -3.57 0.61
CA GLU A 107 -36.30 -2.94 1.32
C GLU A 107 -35.69 -1.81 2.15
N VAL A 108 -35.91 -0.59 1.72
CA VAL A 108 -35.36 0.62 2.33
C VAL A 108 -36.13 0.86 3.62
N ILE A 109 -35.45 0.72 4.75
CA ILE A 109 -35.77 1.44 6.00
C ILE A 109 -36.01 2.90 5.61
N ASP A 110 -37.00 3.53 6.18
CA ASP A 110 -37.51 4.86 5.84
C ASP A 110 -36.45 5.78 5.19
N LYS A 111 -36.68 6.18 3.94
CA LYS A 111 -35.71 6.87 3.10
C LYS A 111 -35.16 8.14 3.77
N GLU A 112 -35.99 8.78 4.60
CA GLU A 112 -35.61 9.97 5.36
C GLU A 112 -34.66 9.68 6.53
N GLU A 113 -34.76 8.51 7.18
CA GLU A 113 -33.82 8.09 8.22
C GLU A 113 -32.49 7.64 7.64
N PHE A 114 -32.51 6.93 6.50
CA PHE A 114 -31.30 6.49 5.82
C PHE A 114 -30.44 7.67 5.33
N GLU A 115 -31.06 8.73 4.80
CA GLU A 115 -30.35 9.94 4.35
C GLU A 115 -29.73 10.76 5.49
N LYS A 116 -30.15 10.55 6.74
CA LYS A 116 -29.58 11.21 7.94
C LYS A 116 -28.32 10.52 8.46
N LEU A 117 -28.08 9.25 8.05
CA LEU A 117 -26.93 8.48 8.49
C LEU A 117 -25.64 8.92 7.77
N SER A 118 -24.50 8.77 8.47
CA SER A 118 -23.20 8.94 7.82
C SER A 118 -22.98 7.87 6.75
N GLY A 119 -22.17 8.16 5.70
CA GLY A 119 -21.90 7.22 4.63
C GLY A 119 -21.40 5.84 5.13
N GLY A 120 -20.61 5.81 6.21
CA GLY A 120 -20.17 4.57 6.85
C GLY A 120 -21.31 3.79 7.52
N GLN A 121 -22.23 4.50 8.20
CA GLN A 121 -23.43 3.87 8.80
C GLN A 121 -24.38 3.33 7.74
N GLN A 122 -24.58 4.07 6.64
CA GLN A 122 -25.38 3.60 5.51
C GLN A 122 -24.78 2.32 4.91
N LYS A 123 -23.46 2.29 4.69
CA LYS A 123 -22.75 1.14 4.15
C LYS A 123 -22.83 -0.08 5.08
N ARG A 124 -22.72 0.14 6.40
CA ARG A 124 -22.88 -0.93 7.40
C ARG A 124 -24.27 -1.55 7.36
N LEU A 125 -25.34 -0.73 7.31
CA LEU A 125 -26.71 -1.22 7.21
C LEU A 125 -26.97 -2.04 5.95
N ILE A 126 -26.49 -1.56 4.80
CA ILE A 126 -26.63 -2.29 3.53
C ILE A 126 -25.85 -3.60 3.58
N LEU A 127 -24.61 -3.59 4.13
CA LEU A 127 -23.84 -4.80 4.34
C LEU A 127 -24.61 -5.81 5.19
N GLN A 128 -25.19 -5.36 6.30
CA GLN A 128 -25.96 -6.23 7.18
C GLN A 128 -27.17 -6.84 6.48
N GLN A 129 -27.93 -6.06 5.72
CA GLN A 129 -29.06 -6.56 4.93
C GLN A 129 -28.63 -7.59 3.87
N VAL A 130 -27.53 -7.31 3.15
CA VAL A 130 -26.97 -8.23 2.14
C VAL A 130 -26.54 -9.55 2.78
N LEU A 131 -25.99 -9.51 4.00
CA LEU A 131 -25.53 -10.68 4.73
C LEU A 131 -26.68 -11.47 5.37
N ASP A 132 -27.75 -10.81 5.80
CA ASP A 132 -28.95 -11.44 6.36
C ASP A 132 -29.74 -12.24 5.31
N ASP A 133 -29.61 -11.91 4.04
CA ASP A 133 -30.20 -12.66 2.91
C ASP A 133 -29.54 -14.03 2.66
N GLU A 134 -28.49 -14.39 3.40
CA GLU A 134 -27.74 -15.65 3.28
C GLU A 134 -27.35 -16.00 1.83
N PRO A 135 -26.51 -15.19 1.17
CA PRO A 135 -26.07 -15.46 -0.19
C PRO A 135 -25.14 -16.68 -0.28
N ASP A 136 -25.18 -17.40 -1.41
CA ASP A 136 -24.21 -18.46 -1.73
C ASP A 136 -22.86 -17.88 -2.12
N ILE A 137 -22.87 -16.76 -2.85
CA ILE A 137 -21.67 -16.01 -3.24
C ILE A 137 -21.90 -14.52 -3.07
N LEU A 138 -20.91 -13.87 -2.50
CA LEU A 138 -20.88 -12.44 -2.23
C LEU A 138 -19.77 -11.77 -3.04
N LEU A 139 -20.14 -10.78 -3.85
CA LEU A 139 -19.23 -9.92 -4.58
C LEU A 139 -19.12 -8.59 -3.85
N LEU A 140 -17.90 -8.17 -3.47
CA LEU A 140 -17.66 -6.96 -2.71
C LEU A 140 -16.66 -6.05 -3.44
N ASP A 141 -17.04 -4.81 -3.69
CA ASP A 141 -16.14 -3.80 -4.28
C ASP A 141 -15.75 -2.77 -3.22
N GLU A 142 -14.51 -2.84 -2.76
CA GLU A 142 -13.93 -2.01 -1.70
C GLU A 142 -14.83 -1.91 -0.45
N PRO A 143 -15.13 -3.03 0.21
CA PRO A 143 -16.09 -3.05 1.32
C PRO A 143 -15.60 -2.26 2.54
N THR A 144 -14.28 -2.13 2.73
CA THR A 144 -13.67 -1.46 3.88
C THR A 144 -13.53 0.06 3.72
N ASN A 145 -13.63 0.58 2.48
CA ASN A 145 -13.48 2.02 2.24
C ASN A 145 -14.57 2.83 2.93
N HIS A 146 -14.16 3.94 3.57
CA HIS A 146 -15.01 4.87 4.33
C HIS A 146 -15.70 4.26 5.57
N LEU A 147 -15.40 3.02 5.94
CA LEU A 147 -15.82 2.43 7.20
C LEU A 147 -14.88 2.87 8.33
N ASP A 148 -15.42 3.02 9.52
CA ASP A 148 -14.60 3.16 10.72
C ASP A 148 -14.00 1.83 11.14
N LEU A 149 -12.93 1.89 11.93
CA LEU A 149 -12.17 0.72 12.37
C LEU A 149 -13.04 -0.33 13.08
N ASP A 150 -14.00 0.10 13.90
CA ASP A 150 -14.89 -0.82 14.62
C ASP A 150 -15.80 -1.59 13.65
N THR A 151 -16.26 -0.93 12.59
CA THR A 151 -17.08 -1.58 11.56
C THR A 151 -16.25 -2.54 10.68
N VAL A 152 -15.00 -2.18 10.36
CA VAL A 152 -14.08 -3.09 9.62
C VAL A 152 -13.81 -4.34 10.44
N VAL A 153 -13.50 -4.20 11.73
CA VAL A 153 -13.28 -5.34 12.64
C VAL A 153 -14.53 -6.21 12.76
N TRP A 154 -15.70 -5.61 12.93
CA TRP A 154 -16.96 -6.34 12.93
C TRP A 154 -17.15 -7.15 11.64
N LEU A 155 -16.84 -6.57 10.48
CA LEU A 155 -16.97 -7.25 9.20
C LEU A 155 -15.99 -8.43 9.09
N GLU A 156 -14.74 -8.25 9.53
CA GLU A 156 -13.75 -9.33 9.59
C GLU A 156 -14.20 -10.50 10.46
N GLU A 157 -14.65 -10.19 11.68
CA GLU A 157 -15.15 -11.18 12.63
C GLU A 157 -16.37 -11.91 12.06
N TYR A 158 -17.33 -11.18 11.51
CA TYR A 158 -18.54 -11.75 10.91
C TYR A 158 -18.20 -12.70 9.73
N LEU A 159 -17.36 -12.26 8.80
CA LEU A 159 -16.94 -13.09 7.68
C LEU A 159 -16.01 -14.23 8.11
N GLY A 160 -15.25 -14.05 9.21
CA GLY A 160 -14.37 -15.05 9.81
C GLY A 160 -15.12 -16.12 10.61
N GLU A 161 -16.09 -15.73 11.45
CA GLU A 161 -16.82 -16.63 12.37
C GLU A 161 -17.81 -17.57 11.69
N ARG A 162 -18.42 -17.19 10.56
CA ARG A 162 -19.22 -18.11 9.73
C ARG A 162 -18.43 -19.35 9.29
N ARG A 163 -17.12 -19.33 9.45
CA ARG A 163 -16.24 -20.50 9.25
C ARG A 163 -16.37 -21.58 10.34
N LYS A 164 -16.85 -21.22 11.55
CA LYS A 164 -16.71 -22.09 12.75
C LYS A 164 -18.02 -22.69 13.28
N THR A 165 -19.18 -22.13 12.98
CA THR A 165 -20.34 -22.36 13.86
C THR A 165 -21.42 -23.31 13.38
N ARG A 166 -21.45 -23.84 12.14
CA ARG A 166 -22.61 -24.65 11.70
C ARG A 166 -22.37 -25.93 10.89
N GLY A 167 -21.14 -26.40 10.69
CA GLY A 167 -20.93 -27.55 9.79
C GLY A 167 -21.33 -27.29 8.34
N GLU A 168 -21.74 -26.06 8.02
CA GLU A 168 -22.04 -25.55 6.70
C GLU A 168 -20.76 -25.08 5.99
N SER A 169 -20.75 -25.16 4.69
CA SER A 169 -19.63 -24.67 3.90
C SER A 169 -19.44 -23.17 4.12
N PRO A 170 -18.20 -22.68 4.23
CA PRO A 170 -17.94 -21.26 4.39
C PRO A 170 -18.54 -20.46 3.22
N LEU A 171 -18.96 -19.22 3.49
CA LEU A 171 -19.45 -18.28 2.48
C LEU A 171 -18.41 -18.09 1.37
N THR A 172 -18.86 -18.18 0.12
CA THR A 172 -18.00 -17.91 -1.04
C THR A 172 -17.93 -16.42 -1.29
N ILE A 173 -16.71 -15.87 -1.39
CA ILE A 173 -16.50 -14.43 -1.52
C ILE A 173 -15.55 -14.16 -2.68
N LEU A 174 -15.89 -13.20 -3.52
CA LEU A 174 -14.98 -12.55 -4.46
C LEU A 174 -14.98 -11.06 -4.14
N MET A 175 -13.85 -10.52 -3.68
CA MET A 175 -13.77 -9.13 -3.26
C MET A 175 -12.63 -8.38 -3.94
N VAL A 176 -12.83 -7.09 -4.11
CA VAL A 176 -11.79 -6.12 -4.40
C VAL A 176 -11.53 -5.34 -3.13
N THR A 177 -10.30 -5.33 -2.62
CA THR A 177 -9.93 -4.51 -1.47
C THR A 177 -8.44 -4.19 -1.48
N HIS A 178 -8.09 -3.07 -0.87
CA HIS A 178 -6.72 -2.64 -0.62
C HIS A 178 -6.32 -2.75 0.86
N ASP A 179 -7.24 -3.19 1.74
CA ASP A 179 -6.97 -3.43 3.15
C ASP A 179 -6.21 -4.74 3.35
N ARG A 180 -4.93 -4.63 3.70
CA ARG A 180 -4.00 -5.76 3.81
C ARG A 180 -4.31 -6.68 5.00
N TYR A 181 -4.75 -6.11 6.14
CA TYR A 181 -5.19 -6.92 7.28
C TYR A 181 -6.45 -7.70 6.98
N PHE A 182 -7.37 -7.08 6.25
CA PHE A 182 -8.57 -7.75 5.79
C PHE A 182 -8.24 -8.91 4.84
N LEU A 183 -7.25 -8.71 3.94
CA LEU A 183 -6.75 -9.74 3.05
C LEU A 183 -6.16 -10.92 3.82
N ASP A 184 -5.34 -10.67 4.84
CA ASP A 184 -4.71 -11.74 5.64
C ASP A 184 -5.71 -12.54 6.48
N ASN A 185 -6.74 -11.88 7.03
CA ASN A 185 -7.69 -12.50 7.94
C ASN A 185 -8.85 -13.22 7.24
N VAL A 186 -9.30 -12.70 6.09
CA VAL A 186 -10.53 -13.16 5.43
C VAL A 186 -10.23 -14.03 4.22
N CYS A 187 -9.20 -13.73 3.42
CA CYS A 187 -8.98 -14.38 2.13
C CYS A 187 -8.22 -15.70 2.24
N THR A 188 -8.55 -16.63 1.34
CA THR A 188 -7.83 -17.90 1.15
C THR A 188 -7.00 -17.90 -0.12
N ASP A 189 -7.40 -17.07 -1.07
CA ASP A 189 -6.81 -16.98 -2.41
C ASP A 189 -6.70 -15.52 -2.82
N ILE A 190 -5.64 -15.18 -3.55
CA ILE A 190 -5.42 -13.86 -4.10
C ILE A 190 -5.28 -13.96 -5.62
N PHE A 191 -6.07 -13.19 -6.33
CA PHE A 191 -5.98 -12.99 -7.77
C PHE A 191 -5.36 -11.63 -8.05
N GLU A 192 -4.20 -11.62 -8.72
CA GLU A 192 -3.54 -10.39 -9.16
C GLU A 192 -3.77 -10.17 -10.65
N LEU A 193 -4.42 -9.07 -10.99
CA LEU A 193 -4.54 -8.63 -12.36
C LEU A 193 -3.42 -7.64 -12.67
N ASP A 194 -2.44 -8.08 -13.48
CA ASP A 194 -1.25 -7.33 -13.79
C ASP A 194 -0.89 -7.48 -15.28
N GLU A 195 -0.59 -6.36 -15.96
CA GLU A 195 -0.29 -6.32 -17.40
C GLU A 195 -1.28 -7.14 -18.26
N HIS A 196 -2.57 -6.98 -18.00
CA HIS A 196 -3.68 -7.67 -18.70
C HIS A 196 -3.81 -9.17 -18.42
N HIS A 197 -2.95 -9.76 -17.56
CA HIS A 197 -2.96 -11.17 -17.18
C HIS A 197 -3.41 -11.36 -15.74
N LEU A 198 -4.05 -12.49 -15.47
CA LEU A 198 -4.48 -12.88 -14.13
C LEU A 198 -3.52 -13.93 -13.55
N TYR A 199 -2.94 -13.62 -12.40
CA TYR A 199 -2.11 -14.53 -11.61
C TYR A 199 -2.86 -14.96 -10.37
N THR A 200 -2.78 -16.24 -10.03
CA THR A 200 -3.48 -16.81 -8.88
C THR A 200 -2.49 -17.28 -7.81
N TYR A 201 -2.75 -16.90 -6.57
CA TYR A 201 -1.94 -17.28 -5.42
C TYR A 201 -2.85 -17.90 -4.37
N HIS A 202 -2.48 -19.10 -3.86
CA HIS A 202 -3.21 -19.81 -2.83
C HIS A 202 -2.55 -19.54 -1.48
N GLY A 203 -3.10 -18.64 -0.69
CA GLY A 203 -2.56 -18.22 0.60
C GLY A 203 -3.00 -16.82 0.99
N ASN A 204 -2.41 -16.32 2.08
CA ASN A 204 -2.66 -14.99 2.61
C ASN A 204 -1.83 -13.90 1.89
N TYR A 205 -1.98 -12.65 2.33
CA TYR A 205 -1.28 -11.51 1.74
C TYR A 205 0.25 -11.61 1.86
N ALA A 206 0.78 -12.10 2.98
CA ALA A 206 2.22 -12.29 3.18
C ALA A 206 2.80 -13.29 2.16
N TYR A 207 2.14 -14.44 1.96
CA TYR A 207 2.52 -15.43 0.94
C TYR A 207 2.46 -14.86 -0.48
N TYR A 208 1.42 -14.07 -0.78
CA TYR A 208 1.31 -13.36 -2.06
C TYR A 208 2.50 -12.44 -2.31
N MET A 209 2.90 -11.63 -1.32
CA MET A 209 4.04 -10.71 -1.45
C MET A 209 5.34 -11.44 -1.75
N GLU A 210 5.61 -12.54 -1.03
CA GLU A 210 6.79 -13.39 -1.27
C GLU A 210 6.80 -13.94 -2.70
N LYS A 211 5.71 -14.59 -3.11
CA LYS A 211 5.60 -15.22 -4.44
C LYS A 211 5.56 -14.22 -5.58
N ARG A 212 5.01 -13.03 -5.34
CA ARG A 212 5.06 -11.93 -6.30
C ARG A 212 6.49 -11.43 -6.48
N ALA A 213 7.25 -11.27 -5.40
CA ALA A 213 8.65 -10.87 -5.45
C ALA A 213 9.50 -11.88 -6.24
N GLU A 214 9.38 -13.18 -5.94
CA GLU A 214 10.04 -14.26 -6.69
C GLU A 214 9.70 -14.21 -8.20
N ARG A 215 8.42 -14.00 -8.55
CA ARG A 215 7.98 -13.90 -9.94
C ARG A 215 8.64 -12.72 -10.65
N ILE A 216 8.66 -11.55 -10.01
CA ILE A 216 9.24 -10.33 -10.59
C ILE A 216 10.74 -10.50 -10.78
N GLU A 217 11.43 -11.09 -9.81
CA GLU A 217 12.87 -11.38 -9.89
C GLU A 217 13.17 -12.34 -11.04
N ALA A 218 12.41 -13.42 -11.18
CA ALA A 218 12.55 -14.37 -12.28
C ALA A 218 12.32 -13.70 -13.64
N GLN A 219 11.28 -12.85 -13.78
CA GLN A 219 11.02 -12.08 -14.99
C GLN A 219 12.16 -11.11 -15.30
N ASN A 220 12.69 -10.40 -14.30
CA ASN A 220 13.81 -9.48 -14.48
C ASN A 220 15.08 -10.22 -14.92
N ALA A 221 15.36 -11.39 -14.36
CA ALA A 221 16.49 -12.24 -14.77
C ALA A 221 16.34 -12.73 -16.23
N GLU A 222 15.11 -13.07 -16.66
CA GLU A 222 14.84 -13.42 -18.07
C GLU A 222 15.05 -12.22 -19.01
N VAL A 223 14.58 -11.04 -18.62
CA VAL A 223 14.76 -9.81 -19.40
C VAL A 223 16.25 -9.43 -19.50
N GLU A 224 17.02 -9.62 -18.43
CA GLU A 224 18.46 -9.36 -18.44
C GLU A 224 19.20 -10.33 -19.35
N LYS A 225 18.86 -11.62 -19.32
CA LYS A 225 19.36 -12.62 -20.27
C LYS A 225 19.00 -12.23 -21.72
N ALA A 226 17.76 -11.83 -21.97
CA ALA A 226 17.31 -11.35 -23.27
C ALA A 226 18.08 -10.09 -23.72
N ARG A 227 18.38 -9.17 -22.80
CA ARG A 227 19.14 -7.94 -23.06
C ARG A 227 20.60 -8.25 -23.45
N ASN A 228 21.23 -9.18 -22.75
CA ASN A 228 22.60 -9.61 -23.05
C ASN A 228 22.66 -10.28 -24.45
N LEU A 229 21.69 -11.15 -24.75
CA LEU A 229 21.59 -11.78 -26.06
C LEU A 229 21.27 -10.75 -27.14
N TYR A 230 20.39 -9.78 -26.87
CA TYR A 230 20.08 -8.68 -27.80
C TYR A 230 21.30 -7.85 -28.15
N ARG A 231 22.19 -7.56 -27.19
CA ARG A 231 23.46 -6.84 -27.48
C ARG A 231 24.31 -7.61 -28.48
N THR A 232 24.44 -8.91 -28.32
CA THR A 232 25.21 -9.78 -29.23
C THR A 232 24.55 -9.85 -30.62
N GLU A 233 23.24 -10.03 -30.70
CA GLU A 233 22.51 -10.07 -31.95
C GLU A 233 22.44 -8.70 -32.64
N LEU A 234 22.46 -7.59 -31.88
CA LEU A 234 22.53 -6.23 -32.43
C LEU A 234 23.86 -5.98 -33.14
N GLU A 235 24.98 -6.47 -32.59
CA GLU A 235 26.27 -6.41 -33.27
C GLU A 235 26.26 -7.21 -34.56
N TRP A 236 25.69 -8.42 -34.56
CA TRP A 236 25.51 -9.21 -35.77
C TRP A 236 24.59 -8.50 -36.78
N MET A 237 23.53 -7.87 -36.35
CA MET A 237 22.61 -7.13 -37.22
C MET A 237 23.29 -5.92 -37.87
N ARG A 238 24.21 -5.25 -37.17
CA ARG A 238 24.98 -4.09 -37.67
C ARG A 238 26.05 -4.47 -38.64
N ARG A 239 26.58 -5.71 -38.61
CA ARG A 239 27.59 -6.18 -39.58
C ARG A 239 26.97 -6.30 -40.98
N MET A 240 27.63 -5.71 -41.99
CA MET A 240 27.23 -5.87 -43.39
C MET A 240 27.42 -7.33 -43.83
N PRO A 241 26.48 -7.95 -44.59
CA PRO A 241 26.71 -9.27 -45.17
C PRO A 241 27.87 -9.21 -46.13
N GLN A 242 28.80 -10.17 -46.04
CA GLN A 242 29.85 -10.35 -47.05
C GLN A 242 29.19 -10.69 -48.38
N ALA A 243 29.78 -10.24 -49.49
CA ALA A 243 29.23 -10.28 -50.86
C ALA A 243 28.43 -11.56 -51.15
N ARG A 244 27.17 -11.42 -51.62
CA ARG A 244 26.19 -12.46 -51.98
C ARG A 244 25.52 -13.26 -50.87
N ALA A 245 25.72 -12.95 -49.60
CA ALA A 245 24.99 -13.61 -48.50
C ALA A 245 23.81 -12.74 -48.03
N HIS A 246 22.58 -13.30 -48.01
CA HIS A 246 21.43 -12.70 -47.39
C HIS A 246 21.39 -13.11 -45.89
N LYS A 247 21.02 -12.18 -45.02
CA LYS A 247 20.75 -12.53 -43.62
C LYS A 247 19.53 -13.44 -43.55
N ALA A 248 19.63 -14.53 -42.79
CA ALA A 248 18.53 -15.47 -42.64
C ALA A 248 17.30 -14.75 -42.01
N GLN A 249 16.16 -14.80 -42.71
CA GLN A 249 14.92 -14.12 -42.26
C GLN A 249 14.50 -14.53 -40.86
N TYR A 250 14.55 -15.83 -40.54
CA TYR A 250 14.28 -16.37 -39.23
C TYR A 250 15.09 -15.67 -38.10
N ARG A 251 16.37 -15.39 -38.31
CA ARG A 251 17.22 -14.73 -37.32
C ARG A 251 16.90 -13.25 -37.19
N ILE A 252 16.43 -12.61 -38.26
CA ILE A 252 15.92 -11.24 -38.23
C ILE A 252 14.63 -11.17 -37.41
N ASP A 253 13.70 -12.10 -37.64
CA ASP A 253 12.43 -12.16 -36.91
C ASP A 253 12.68 -12.43 -35.41
N SER A 254 13.56 -13.39 -35.09
CA SER A 254 14.01 -13.67 -33.73
C SER A 254 14.67 -12.45 -33.07
N PHE A 255 15.42 -11.64 -33.82
CA PHE A 255 16.00 -10.40 -33.29
C PHE A 255 14.94 -9.39 -32.87
N TYR A 256 13.87 -9.20 -33.65
CA TYR A 256 12.79 -8.28 -33.28
C TYR A 256 11.97 -8.79 -32.09
N GLU A 257 11.76 -10.10 -31.99
CA GLU A 257 11.15 -10.69 -30.78
C GLU A 257 12.01 -10.48 -29.55
N LEU A 258 13.32 -10.67 -29.68
CA LEU A 258 14.29 -10.47 -28.62
C LEU A 258 14.39 -8.99 -28.22
N GLU A 259 14.35 -8.06 -29.18
CA GLU A 259 14.28 -6.62 -28.94
C GLU A 259 13.05 -6.26 -28.10
N LYS A 260 11.89 -6.81 -28.45
CA LYS A 260 10.64 -6.60 -27.70
C LYS A 260 10.75 -7.08 -26.27
N LYS A 261 11.31 -8.28 -26.04
CA LYS A 261 11.56 -8.83 -24.70
C LYS A 261 12.59 -8.01 -23.92
N ALA A 262 13.70 -7.62 -24.54
CA ALA A 262 14.77 -6.84 -23.91
C ALA A 262 14.32 -5.43 -23.45
N LYS A 263 13.28 -4.87 -24.08
CA LYS A 263 12.68 -3.57 -23.73
C LYS A 263 11.64 -3.65 -22.60
N GLN A 264 11.23 -4.86 -22.17
CA GLN A 264 10.18 -5.08 -21.17
C GLN A 264 10.67 -5.00 -19.71
N GLN A 265 11.78 -4.32 -19.42
CA GLN A 265 12.29 -4.25 -18.06
C GLN A 265 11.25 -3.62 -17.13
N ARG A 266 10.85 -4.37 -16.12
CA ARG A 266 10.14 -3.85 -14.93
C ARG A 266 11.18 -3.28 -13.97
N THR A 267 11.23 -1.99 -13.91
CA THR A 267 11.97 -1.29 -12.87
C THR A 267 10.99 -1.06 -11.71
N GLU A 268 10.80 -2.06 -10.85
CA GLU A 268 10.47 -1.75 -9.47
C GLU A 268 11.79 -1.25 -8.87
N ALA A 269 12.08 0.02 -9.10
CA ALA A 269 13.24 0.64 -8.52
C ALA A 269 12.99 0.70 -7.02
N GLU A 270 13.70 -0.11 -6.24
CA GLU A 270 14.01 0.23 -4.85
C GLU A 270 14.83 1.52 -4.87
N VAL A 271 14.17 2.63 -5.08
CA VAL A 271 14.79 3.93 -4.87
C VAL A 271 14.79 4.15 -3.36
N ARG A 272 15.88 3.77 -2.71
CA ARG A 272 16.12 4.15 -1.31
C ARG A 272 16.20 5.67 -1.25
N LEU A 273 15.07 6.27 -0.91
CA LEU A 273 14.89 7.72 -0.86
C LEU A 273 15.27 8.23 0.53
N ALA A 274 16.47 8.71 0.69
CA ALA A 274 16.74 9.67 1.74
C ALA A 274 16.26 11.06 1.25
N VAL A 275 14.96 11.35 1.39
CA VAL A 275 14.43 12.69 1.06
C VAL A 275 14.78 13.64 2.19
N LYS A 276 15.61 14.64 1.90
CA LYS A 276 15.92 15.69 2.85
C LYS A 276 14.70 16.60 2.98
N SER A 277 14.00 16.52 4.11
CA SER A 277 13.03 17.56 4.47
C SER A 277 13.75 18.88 4.69
N GLY A 278 13.08 20.00 4.50
CA GLY A 278 13.61 21.32 4.84
C GLY A 278 14.04 21.37 6.31
N TYR A 279 14.96 22.31 6.63
CA TYR A 279 15.36 22.54 8.01
C TYR A 279 14.14 22.74 8.92
N ILE A 280 14.10 22.00 10.03
CA ILE A 280 13.08 22.12 11.07
C ILE A 280 13.71 22.61 12.37
N GLY A 281 13.19 23.69 12.94
CA GLY A 281 13.64 24.27 14.21
C GLY A 281 13.31 23.39 15.42
N ASN A 282 13.67 23.83 16.61
CA ASN A 282 13.35 23.08 17.85
C ASN A 282 11.87 23.21 18.24
N LYS A 283 11.26 24.37 17.95
CA LYS A 283 9.83 24.59 18.19
C LYS A 283 9.05 24.14 16.97
N ILE A 284 8.24 23.12 17.14
CA ILE A 284 7.39 22.56 16.07
C ILE A 284 5.97 23.10 16.24
N PHE A 285 5.32 22.68 17.32
CA PHE A 285 3.94 23.00 17.59
C PHE A 285 3.65 22.79 19.09
N GLU A 286 2.97 23.74 19.70
CA GLU A 286 2.60 23.73 21.10
C GLU A 286 1.14 24.12 21.26
N ALA A 287 0.34 23.24 21.87
CA ALA A 287 -1.06 23.46 22.24
C ALA A 287 -1.15 23.68 23.75
N LYS A 288 -1.83 24.75 24.18
CA LYS A 288 -2.08 25.06 25.59
C LYS A 288 -3.56 25.31 25.80
N ASP A 289 -4.17 24.46 26.60
CA ASP A 289 -5.57 24.56 27.06
C ASP A 289 -6.58 24.78 25.91
N VAL A 290 -6.38 24.06 24.81
CA VAL A 290 -7.15 24.26 23.58
C VAL A 290 -8.52 23.64 23.71
N CYS A 291 -9.56 24.45 23.45
CA CYS A 291 -10.96 23.99 23.38
C CYS A 291 -11.59 24.36 22.04
N LYS A 292 -12.42 23.44 21.54
CA LYS A 292 -13.23 23.67 20.34
C LYS A 292 -14.56 22.93 20.42
N THR A 293 -15.65 23.67 20.24
CA THR A 293 -17.02 23.16 20.22
C THR A 293 -17.76 23.70 18.99
N PHE A 294 -18.56 22.87 18.36
CA PHE A 294 -19.48 23.30 17.30
C PHE A 294 -20.92 23.17 17.80
N ILE A 295 -21.72 24.17 17.50
CA ILE A 295 -23.16 24.15 17.76
C ILE A 295 -23.87 23.85 16.44
N SER A 296 -24.65 22.78 16.38
CA SER A 296 -25.44 22.45 15.21
C SER A 296 -26.49 23.53 14.96
N PRO A 297 -26.48 24.22 13.81
CA PRO A 297 -27.47 25.28 13.54
C PRO A 297 -28.90 24.76 13.38
N ARG A 298 -29.10 23.44 13.21
CA ARG A 298 -30.42 22.82 13.02
C ARG A 298 -31.01 22.25 14.32
N THR A 299 -30.17 21.62 15.14
CA THR A 299 -30.62 20.88 16.36
C THR A 299 -30.27 21.63 17.66
N GLY A 300 -29.37 22.64 17.59
CA GLY A 300 -28.85 23.30 18.79
C GLY A 300 -27.91 22.42 19.64
N GLU A 301 -27.63 21.19 19.21
CA GLU A 301 -26.74 20.28 19.91
C GLU A 301 -25.29 20.76 19.86
N GLU A 302 -24.64 20.72 21.00
CA GLU A 302 -23.22 21.04 21.13
C GLU A 302 -22.38 19.79 20.85
N LYS A 303 -21.46 19.90 19.92
CA LYS A 303 -20.48 18.88 19.61
C LYS A 303 -19.10 19.34 20.04
N VAL A 304 -18.62 18.84 21.16
CA VAL A 304 -17.28 19.13 21.67
C VAL A 304 -16.24 18.33 20.86
N ILE A 305 -15.28 19.02 20.28
CA ILE A 305 -14.20 18.41 19.47
C ILE A 305 -12.92 18.26 20.28
N LEU A 306 -12.54 19.30 21.04
CA LEU A 306 -11.40 19.32 21.95
C LEU A 306 -11.80 19.95 23.27
N ARG A 307 -11.34 19.38 24.37
CA ARG A 307 -11.54 19.91 25.72
C ARG A 307 -10.20 19.94 26.46
N HIS A 308 -9.72 21.13 26.79
CA HIS A 308 -8.48 21.35 27.55
C HIS A 308 -7.28 20.59 27.00
N PHE A 309 -7.16 20.55 25.67
CA PHE A 309 -6.09 19.81 25.00
C PHE A 309 -4.74 20.51 25.17
N ASN A 310 -3.76 19.77 25.69
CA ASN A 310 -2.40 20.23 25.88
C ASN A 310 -1.44 19.26 25.22
N TYR A 311 -0.54 19.76 24.37
CA TYR A 311 0.45 18.93 23.72
C TYR A 311 1.64 19.74 23.20
N VAL A 312 2.84 19.14 23.23
CA VAL A 312 4.06 19.70 22.66
C VAL A 312 4.63 18.70 21.66
N PHE A 313 4.57 19.04 20.38
CA PHE A 313 5.02 18.19 19.31
C PHE A 313 6.56 18.20 19.22
N SER A 314 7.17 17.03 19.20
CA SER A 314 8.61 16.84 19.15
C SER A 314 9.14 16.85 17.71
N ARG A 315 10.46 17.03 17.54
CA ARG A 315 11.09 16.94 16.22
C ARG A 315 11.09 15.50 15.72
N TYR A 316 10.79 15.35 14.42
CA TYR A 316 10.76 14.06 13.72
C TYR A 316 9.69 13.07 14.22
N GLU A 317 8.80 13.55 15.03
CA GLU A 317 7.71 12.79 15.58
C GLU A 317 6.73 12.35 14.48
N LYS A 318 6.31 11.08 14.52
CA LYS A 318 5.36 10.48 13.58
C LYS A 318 4.13 10.02 14.34
N LEU A 319 3.08 10.83 14.28
CA LEU A 319 1.84 10.67 15.02
C LEU A 319 0.74 10.09 14.14
N GLY A 320 0.08 9.05 14.61
CA GLY A 320 -1.15 8.52 14.03
C GLY A 320 -2.40 9.05 14.73
N ILE A 321 -3.44 9.39 14.00
CA ILE A 321 -4.74 9.78 14.56
C ILE A 321 -5.78 8.71 14.23
N ILE A 322 -6.39 8.13 15.26
CA ILE A 322 -7.44 7.13 15.13
C ILE A 322 -8.71 7.55 15.90
N GLY A 323 -9.82 6.93 15.58
CA GLY A 323 -11.12 7.17 16.22
C GLY A 323 -12.27 7.02 15.24
N ASN A 324 -13.49 6.90 15.74
CA ASN A 324 -14.67 6.70 14.92
C ASN A 324 -14.96 7.89 14.00
N ASN A 325 -15.79 7.66 12.99
CA ASN A 325 -16.17 8.73 12.09
C ASN A 325 -16.95 9.83 12.82
N GLY A 326 -16.59 11.07 12.55
CA GLY A 326 -17.22 12.22 13.17
C GLY A 326 -16.72 12.61 14.58
N THR A 327 -15.67 11.96 15.13
CA THR A 327 -15.08 12.34 16.44
C THR A 327 -14.25 13.62 16.40
N GLY A 328 -13.97 14.18 15.22
CA GLY A 328 -13.29 15.47 15.10
C GLY A 328 -11.89 15.41 14.51
N LYS A 329 -11.43 14.27 13.99
CA LYS A 329 -10.09 14.08 13.41
C LYS A 329 -9.73 15.14 12.36
N SER A 330 -10.53 15.29 11.30
CA SER A 330 -10.28 16.29 10.24
C SER A 330 -10.46 17.73 10.75
N THR A 331 -11.28 17.95 11.79
CA THR A 331 -11.39 19.26 12.44
C THR A 331 -10.11 19.61 13.20
N PHE A 332 -9.50 18.66 13.87
CA PHE A 332 -8.20 18.84 14.53
C PHE A 332 -7.12 19.28 13.53
N ILE A 333 -7.07 18.63 12.36
CA ILE A 333 -6.16 19.04 11.29
C ILE A 333 -6.43 20.48 10.83
N LYS A 334 -7.69 20.87 10.63
CA LYS A 334 -8.06 22.22 10.22
C LYS A 334 -7.74 23.28 11.27
N LEU A 335 -7.83 22.93 12.56
CA LEU A 335 -7.37 23.77 13.66
C LEU A 335 -5.84 23.96 13.58
N LEU A 336 -5.09 22.88 13.36
CA LEU A 336 -3.64 22.92 13.23
C LEU A 336 -3.17 23.76 12.03
N LEU A 337 -3.89 23.69 10.91
CA LEU A 337 -3.63 24.50 9.72
C LEU A 337 -4.08 25.96 9.85
N GLY A 338 -4.80 26.31 10.94
CA GLY A 338 -5.35 27.66 11.15
C GLY A 338 -6.57 27.98 10.28
N GLU A 339 -7.17 26.97 9.64
CA GLU A 339 -8.39 27.15 8.82
C GLU A 339 -9.65 27.36 9.69
N VAL A 340 -9.62 26.87 10.92
CA VAL A 340 -10.72 27.01 11.90
C VAL A 340 -10.17 27.71 13.13
N PRO A 341 -10.84 28.76 13.66
CA PRO A 341 -10.40 29.44 14.88
C PRO A 341 -10.69 28.59 16.12
N LEU A 342 -9.85 28.75 17.15
CA LEU A 342 -10.06 28.18 18.49
C LEU A 342 -11.19 28.94 19.21
N ASP A 343 -11.86 28.26 20.14
CA ASP A 343 -12.81 28.92 21.06
C ASP A 343 -12.08 29.44 22.30
N SER A 344 -11.07 28.70 22.80
CA SER A 344 -10.17 29.12 23.88
C SER A 344 -8.83 28.40 23.79
N GLY A 345 -7.86 28.88 24.56
CA GLY A 345 -6.50 28.35 24.55
C GLY A 345 -5.59 29.01 23.53
N SER A 346 -4.40 28.47 23.37
CA SER A 346 -3.41 28.95 22.40
C SER A 346 -2.78 27.79 21.63
N TRP A 347 -2.47 28.09 20.38
CA TRP A 347 -1.91 27.17 19.43
C TRP A 347 -0.72 27.85 18.73
N ASP A 348 0.48 27.44 19.09
CA ASP A 348 1.69 28.12 18.65
C ASP A 348 2.53 27.21 17.73
N VAL A 349 2.66 27.60 16.47
CA VAL A 349 3.37 26.85 15.43
C VAL A 349 4.72 27.51 15.19
N GLY A 350 5.79 26.72 15.14
CA GLY A 350 7.15 27.22 14.88
C GLY A 350 7.27 27.89 13.51
N SER A 351 7.97 29.03 13.44
CA SER A 351 8.14 29.81 12.21
C SER A 351 8.86 29.07 11.06
N THR A 352 9.58 28.00 11.38
CA THR A 352 10.28 27.17 10.39
C THR A 352 9.44 26.03 9.83
N VAL A 353 8.22 25.81 10.37
CA VAL A 353 7.34 24.75 9.94
C VAL A 353 6.74 25.05 8.58
N LYS A 354 6.89 24.12 7.65
CA LYS A 354 6.28 24.15 6.32
C LYS A 354 5.34 22.96 6.18
N PHE A 355 4.05 23.23 6.29
CA PHE A 355 3.04 22.20 6.15
C PHE A 355 2.90 21.70 4.72
N GLY A 356 2.86 20.38 4.55
CA GLY A 356 2.33 19.71 3.37
C GLY A 356 1.05 18.99 3.78
N TYR A 357 -0.08 19.40 3.24
CA TYR A 357 -1.37 18.81 3.58
C TYR A 357 -1.94 18.05 2.39
N TYR A 358 -2.16 16.75 2.59
CA TYR A 358 -2.91 15.89 1.69
C TYR A 358 -4.32 15.72 2.25
N ALA A 359 -5.28 16.39 1.63
CA ALA A 359 -6.67 16.39 2.05
C ALA A 359 -7.43 15.20 1.45
N GLN A 360 -8.41 14.68 2.19
CA GLN A 360 -9.34 13.65 1.71
C GLN A 360 -10.09 14.10 0.44
N THR A 361 -10.49 15.37 0.37
CA THR A 361 -11.03 15.98 -0.86
C THR A 361 -9.88 16.50 -1.71
N GLY A 362 -9.54 15.80 -2.79
CA GLY A 362 -8.41 16.13 -3.66
C GLY A 362 -8.46 17.55 -4.24
N LEU A 363 -7.28 18.04 -4.68
CA LEU A 363 -7.15 19.30 -5.41
C LEU A 363 -7.92 19.25 -6.73
N ARG A 364 -8.51 20.39 -7.11
CA ARG A 364 -9.02 20.58 -8.46
C ARG A 364 -7.84 20.94 -9.36
N PHE A 365 -7.52 20.07 -10.28
CA PHE A 365 -6.52 20.31 -11.30
C PHE A 365 -7.14 20.95 -12.54
N ASP A 366 -6.34 21.71 -13.27
CA ASP A 366 -6.67 22.11 -14.64
C ASP A 366 -6.60 20.89 -15.55
N GLU A 367 -7.73 20.45 -16.04
CA GLU A 367 -7.86 19.25 -16.89
C GLU A 367 -7.13 19.38 -18.24
N GLY A 368 -6.85 20.62 -18.68
CA GLY A 368 -6.12 20.92 -19.92
C GLY A 368 -4.59 20.86 -19.77
N LYS A 369 -4.05 20.71 -18.54
CA LYS A 369 -2.61 20.57 -18.32
C LYS A 369 -2.16 19.12 -18.44
N LYS A 370 -0.90 18.91 -18.82
CA LYS A 370 -0.26 17.59 -18.77
C LYS A 370 0.17 17.28 -17.35
N VAL A 371 0.21 15.99 -17.00
CA VAL A 371 0.63 15.51 -15.67
C VAL A 371 2.01 16.06 -15.30
N ILE A 372 2.97 16.00 -16.22
CA ILE A 372 4.34 16.48 -15.98
C ILE A 372 4.39 17.97 -15.73
N ASP A 373 3.55 18.77 -16.41
CA ASP A 373 3.54 20.23 -16.28
C ASP A 373 2.99 20.65 -14.92
N VAL A 374 1.96 19.95 -14.40
CA VAL A 374 1.43 20.21 -13.04
C VAL A 374 2.51 20.08 -11.98
N VAL A 375 3.39 19.10 -12.13
CA VAL A 375 4.47 18.84 -11.16
C VAL A 375 5.63 19.82 -11.37
N ARG A 376 5.98 20.14 -12.61
CA ARG A 376 7.01 21.14 -12.96
C ARG A 376 6.67 22.56 -12.51
N ASP A 377 5.40 22.92 -12.52
CA ASP A 377 4.95 24.22 -11.99
C ASP A 377 5.27 24.38 -10.50
N ILE A 378 5.49 23.29 -9.77
CA ILE A 378 5.87 23.30 -8.35
C ILE A 378 7.41 23.31 -8.22
N ALA A 379 8.07 22.37 -8.87
CA ALA A 379 9.53 22.25 -8.89
C ALA A 379 10.00 21.42 -10.10
N GLU A 380 11.04 21.85 -10.80
CA GLU A 380 11.67 21.06 -11.85
C GLU A 380 12.53 19.93 -11.28
N VAL A 381 13.09 20.16 -10.09
CA VAL A 381 14.03 19.26 -9.41
C VAL A 381 13.76 19.26 -7.91
N VAL A 382 13.72 18.09 -7.31
CA VAL A 382 13.65 17.86 -5.87
C VAL A 382 15.03 17.49 -5.33
N ASP A 383 15.46 18.13 -4.25
CA ASP A 383 16.69 17.77 -3.55
C ASP A 383 16.41 16.58 -2.60
N LEU A 384 17.07 15.47 -2.85
CA LEU A 384 16.96 14.26 -2.04
C LEU A 384 17.89 14.25 -0.82
N GLY A 385 18.74 15.26 -0.66
CA GLY A 385 19.84 15.26 0.30
C GLY A 385 21.09 14.60 -0.27
N ASN A 386 22.23 14.73 0.45
CA ASN A 386 23.55 14.21 0.03
C ASN A 386 24.00 14.66 -1.39
N GLY A 387 23.48 15.81 -1.88
CA GLY A 387 23.78 16.31 -3.23
C GLY A 387 23.04 15.60 -4.37
N GLN A 388 22.23 14.62 -4.08
CA GLN A 388 21.41 13.94 -5.08
C GLN A 388 20.16 14.76 -5.41
N LYS A 389 19.91 14.93 -6.69
CA LYS A 389 18.76 15.66 -7.22
C LYS A 389 17.91 14.73 -8.09
N MET A 390 16.62 14.80 -7.92
CA MET A 390 15.65 14.03 -8.72
C MET A 390 14.82 14.98 -9.57
N THR A 391 14.70 14.69 -10.86
CA THR A 391 13.85 15.46 -11.77
C THR A 391 12.36 15.16 -11.51
N ALA A 392 11.47 16.10 -11.88
CA ALA A 392 10.02 15.90 -11.82
C ALA A 392 9.56 14.61 -12.52
N SER A 393 10.17 14.27 -13.66
CA SER A 393 9.86 13.03 -14.38
C SER A 393 10.25 11.77 -13.61
N GLN A 394 11.42 11.74 -12.98
CA GLN A 394 11.87 10.62 -12.15
C GLN A 394 10.99 10.48 -10.90
N PHE A 395 10.60 11.61 -10.28
CA PHE A 395 9.69 11.61 -9.15
C PHE A 395 8.31 11.03 -9.51
N LEU A 396 7.74 11.42 -10.65
CA LEU A 396 6.51 10.83 -11.16
C LEU A 396 6.64 9.34 -11.47
N GLN A 397 7.80 8.90 -12.03
CA GLN A 397 8.05 7.48 -12.26
C GLN A 397 8.09 6.68 -10.97
N MET A 398 8.68 7.21 -9.92
CA MET A 398 8.69 6.61 -8.60
C MET A 398 7.26 6.39 -8.08
N PHE A 399 6.37 7.35 -8.28
CA PHE A 399 4.94 7.22 -7.98
C PHE A 399 4.15 6.54 -9.11
N LEU A 400 4.80 5.67 -9.87
CA LEU A 400 4.21 4.75 -10.85
C LEU A 400 3.49 5.43 -12.04
N PHE A 401 3.86 6.68 -12.38
CA PHE A 401 3.47 7.29 -13.64
C PHE A 401 4.45 6.87 -14.73
N SER A 402 3.98 6.08 -15.68
CA SER A 402 4.81 5.71 -16.84
C SER A 402 5.19 6.95 -17.67
N PRO A 403 6.32 6.91 -18.44
CA PRO A 403 6.73 8.02 -19.29
C PRO A 403 5.61 8.54 -20.22
N ASN A 404 4.79 7.65 -20.75
CA ASN A 404 3.67 8.04 -21.62
C ASN A 404 2.58 8.78 -20.84
N GLN A 405 2.18 8.26 -19.66
CA GLN A 405 1.18 8.88 -18.80
C GLN A 405 1.58 10.28 -18.30
N GLN A 406 2.89 10.55 -18.15
CA GLN A 406 3.37 11.87 -17.76
C GLN A 406 3.03 12.98 -18.77
N TYR A 407 2.89 12.61 -20.04
CA TYR A 407 2.54 13.54 -21.12
C TYR A 407 1.05 13.54 -21.47
N ASP A 408 0.24 12.69 -20.82
CA ASP A 408 -1.21 12.72 -20.94
C ASP A 408 -1.81 13.93 -20.20
N TYR A 409 -3.01 14.33 -20.60
CA TYR A 409 -3.76 15.38 -19.95
C TYR A 409 -4.38 14.89 -18.65
N VAL A 410 -4.41 15.73 -17.62
CA VAL A 410 -5.00 15.42 -16.30
C VAL A 410 -6.46 14.99 -16.40
N GLY A 411 -7.22 15.56 -17.36
CA GLY A 411 -8.60 15.19 -17.62
C GLY A 411 -8.81 13.71 -17.98
N LYS A 412 -7.77 13.02 -18.49
CA LYS A 412 -7.82 11.59 -18.84
C LYS A 412 -7.50 10.64 -17.68
N LEU A 413 -7.01 11.17 -16.56
CA LEU A 413 -6.63 10.35 -15.42
C LEU A 413 -7.87 9.79 -14.71
N SER A 414 -7.77 8.54 -14.26
CA SER A 414 -8.72 7.93 -13.34
C SER A 414 -8.69 8.63 -11.97
N GLY A 415 -9.73 8.41 -11.13
CA GLY A 415 -9.80 8.97 -9.78
C GLY A 415 -8.54 8.66 -8.95
N GLY A 416 -8.12 7.40 -8.90
CA GLY A 416 -6.91 7.00 -8.15
C GLY A 416 -5.61 7.57 -8.73
N GLU A 417 -5.51 7.75 -10.07
CA GLU A 417 -4.36 8.42 -10.68
C GLU A 417 -4.34 9.92 -10.35
N ARG A 418 -5.50 10.57 -10.27
CA ARG A 418 -5.61 11.98 -9.81
C ARG A 418 -5.19 12.14 -8.35
N GLN A 419 -5.59 11.21 -7.47
CA GLN A 419 -5.19 11.21 -6.06
C GLN A 419 -3.67 11.00 -5.91
N ARG A 420 -3.10 10.10 -6.69
CA ARG A 420 -1.65 9.89 -6.76
C ARG A 420 -0.91 11.13 -7.25
N LEU A 421 -1.44 11.83 -8.27
CA LEU A 421 -0.88 13.10 -8.72
C LEU A 421 -0.98 14.17 -7.62
N HIS A 422 -2.09 14.24 -6.89
CA HIS A 422 -2.25 15.13 -5.75
C HIS A 422 -1.17 14.86 -4.68
N LEU A 423 -0.96 13.60 -4.32
CA LEU A 423 0.11 13.22 -3.41
C LEU A 423 1.49 13.71 -3.91
N CYS A 424 1.81 13.47 -5.18
CA CYS A 424 3.05 13.98 -5.79
C CYS A 424 3.19 15.49 -5.63
N THR A 425 2.13 16.27 -5.86
CA THR A 425 2.17 17.74 -5.74
C THR A 425 2.42 18.22 -4.31
N VAL A 426 1.92 17.50 -3.31
CA VAL A 426 2.16 17.81 -1.90
C VAL A 426 3.63 17.51 -1.53
N LEU A 427 4.12 16.34 -1.90
CA LEU A 427 5.47 15.90 -1.55
C LEU A 427 6.57 16.69 -2.28
N MET A 428 6.33 17.11 -3.52
CA MET A 428 7.27 17.92 -4.31
C MET A 428 7.55 19.31 -3.71
N ARG A 429 6.66 19.83 -2.86
CA ARG A 429 6.87 21.09 -2.14
C ARG A 429 7.93 20.97 -1.04
N SER A 430 8.49 19.78 -0.83
CA SER A 430 9.47 19.48 0.21
C SER A 430 9.07 19.99 1.59
N PRO A 431 7.87 19.59 2.09
CA PRO A 431 7.44 19.99 3.43
C PRO A 431 8.36 19.40 4.49
N ASN A 432 8.45 20.04 5.66
CA ASN A 432 9.11 19.48 6.83
C ASN A 432 8.12 19.03 7.91
N PHE A 433 6.82 19.32 7.70
CA PHE A 433 5.72 18.80 8.48
C PHE A 433 4.62 18.32 7.52
N LEU A 434 4.43 17.02 7.45
CA LEU A 434 3.50 16.40 6.53
C LEU A 434 2.24 15.95 7.27
N ILE A 435 1.07 16.29 6.74
CA ILE A 435 -0.23 15.88 7.25
C ILE A 435 -0.94 15.11 6.14
N LEU A 436 -1.31 13.86 6.43
CA LEU A 436 -2.02 12.97 5.51
C LEU A 436 -3.39 12.62 6.10
N ASP A 437 -4.47 13.09 5.46
CA ASP A 437 -5.84 12.79 5.87
C ASP A 437 -6.43 11.72 4.96
N GLU A 438 -6.54 10.47 5.48
CA GLU A 438 -7.02 9.27 4.80
C GLU A 438 -6.33 9.00 3.44
N PRO A 439 -4.98 8.92 3.40
CA PRO A 439 -4.25 8.73 2.14
C PRO A 439 -4.48 7.34 1.53
N THR A 440 -4.97 6.39 2.33
CA THR A 440 -5.09 4.99 1.94
C THR A 440 -6.38 4.67 1.19
N ASN A 441 -7.41 5.52 1.28
CA ASN A 441 -8.74 5.22 0.74
C ASN A 441 -8.79 5.08 -0.79
N ASP A 442 -7.99 5.85 -1.53
CA ASP A 442 -8.05 5.90 -3.00
C ASP A 442 -6.75 5.45 -3.68
N LEU A 443 -5.75 5.01 -2.90
CA LEU A 443 -4.47 4.56 -3.44
C LEU A 443 -4.42 3.03 -3.52
N ASP A 444 -3.84 2.52 -4.61
CA ASP A 444 -3.60 1.08 -4.75
C ASP A 444 -2.39 0.61 -3.93
N ILE A 445 -2.33 -0.68 -3.63
CA ILE A 445 -1.27 -1.29 -2.80
C ILE A 445 0.15 -0.96 -3.30
N PRO A 446 0.46 -0.99 -4.62
CA PRO A 446 1.77 -0.58 -5.09
C PRO A 446 2.12 0.89 -4.77
N THR A 447 1.15 1.81 -4.89
CA THR A 447 1.35 3.23 -4.55
C THR A 447 1.51 3.41 -3.03
N LEU A 448 0.75 2.65 -2.23
CA LEU A 448 0.88 2.66 -0.77
C LEU A 448 2.26 2.19 -0.33
N ASN A 449 2.82 1.15 -0.95
CA ASN A 449 4.19 0.69 -0.67
C ASN A 449 5.21 1.80 -0.94
N VAL A 450 5.10 2.51 -2.07
CA VAL A 450 5.99 3.63 -2.40
C VAL A 450 5.84 4.76 -1.38
N LEU A 451 4.62 5.07 -0.97
CA LEU A 451 4.36 6.10 0.05
C LEU A 451 4.93 5.70 1.41
N GLU A 452 4.76 4.46 1.85
CA GLU A 452 5.33 3.94 3.08
C GLU A 452 6.85 4.05 3.09
N ASP A 453 7.51 3.60 2.02
CA ASP A 453 8.96 3.69 1.90
C ASP A 453 9.45 5.14 1.89
N TYR A 454 8.72 6.06 1.27
CA TYR A 454 8.99 7.49 1.36
C TYR A 454 8.88 8.00 2.81
N LEU A 455 7.79 7.66 3.53
CA LEU A 455 7.53 8.13 4.89
C LEU A 455 8.47 7.54 5.94
N LEU A 456 8.95 6.31 5.74
CA LEU A 456 9.97 5.70 6.60
C LEU A 456 11.28 6.50 6.58
N HIS A 457 11.66 6.99 5.41
CA HIS A 457 12.90 7.77 5.22
C HIS A 457 12.69 9.30 5.35
N PHE A 458 11.45 9.74 5.56
CA PHE A 458 11.11 11.15 5.69
C PHE A 458 11.68 11.74 7.00
N GLN A 459 12.58 12.71 6.86
CA GLN A 459 13.23 13.41 7.97
C GLN A 459 12.45 14.67 8.37
N GLY A 460 11.17 14.54 8.66
CA GLY A 460 10.27 15.60 9.09
C GLY A 460 9.27 15.09 10.10
N CYS A 461 8.40 15.97 10.57
CA CYS A 461 7.27 15.59 11.41
C CYS A 461 6.11 15.10 10.53
N LEU A 462 5.37 14.12 11.03
CA LEU A 462 4.28 13.48 10.31
C LEU A 462 3.04 13.38 11.20
N ILE A 463 1.90 13.75 10.65
CA ILE A 463 0.58 13.37 11.19
C ILE A 463 -0.15 12.57 10.12
N VAL A 464 -0.66 11.40 10.50
CA VAL A 464 -1.47 10.55 9.62
C VAL A 464 -2.81 10.26 10.27
N VAL A 465 -3.88 10.54 9.55
CA VAL A 465 -5.21 9.99 9.84
C VAL A 465 -5.44 8.84 8.88
N SER A 466 -5.61 7.64 9.36
CA SER A 466 -5.91 6.49 8.51
C SER A 466 -6.68 5.41 9.27
N HIS A 467 -7.48 4.67 8.52
CA HIS A 467 -8.13 3.44 8.98
C HIS A 467 -7.36 2.18 8.55
N ASP A 468 -6.29 2.33 7.75
CA ASP A 468 -5.39 1.23 7.39
C ASP A 468 -4.40 0.95 8.53
N ARG A 469 -4.64 -0.17 9.21
CA ARG A 469 -3.86 -0.61 10.36
C ARG A 469 -2.41 -0.93 10.00
N TYR A 470 -2.20 -1.59 8.85
CA TYR A 470 -0.87 -1.96 8.38
C TYR A 470 -0.02 -0.72 8.10
N PHE A 471 -0.62 0.28 7.46
CA PHE A 471 0.03 1.56 7.20
C PHE A 471 0.40 2.26 8.51
N MET A 472 -0.52 2.29 9.49
CA MET A 472 -0.29 2.91 10.79
C MET A 472 0.83 2.21 11.55
N ASP A 473 0.81 0.87 11.65
CA ASP A 473 1.84 0.11 12.38
C ASP A 473 3.25 0.26 11.80
N ARG A 474 3.35 0.55 10.49
CA ARG A 474 4.64 0.70 9.81
C ARG A 474 5.21 2.11 9.87
N VAL A 475 4.36 3.12 9.93
CA VAL A 475 4.76 4.52 9.67
C VAL A 475 4.77 5.39 10.92
N VAL A 476 3.94 5.09 11.95
CA VAL A 476 3.78 5.96 13.11
C VAL A 476 4.40 5.39 14.37
N ASP A 477 4.87 6.28 15.26
CA ASP A 477 5.53 5.92 16.49
C ASP A 477 4.57 5.90 17.69
N HIS A 478 3.49 6.72 17.66
CA HIS A 478 2.45 6.75 18.69
C HIS A 478 1.13 7.25 18.11
N LEU A 479 0.04 7.18 18.90
CA LEU A 479 -1.32 7.42 18.46
C LEU A 479 -2.04 8.47 19.31
N PHE A 480 -2.82 9.36 18.65
CA PHE A 480 -3.93 10.07 19.28
C PHE A 480 -5.23 9.33 19.01
N VAL A 481 -5.86 8.88 20.10
CA VAL A 481 -7.14 8.19 20.06
C VAL A 481 -8.26 9.17 20.39
N PHE A 482 -9.10 9.45 19.40
CA PHE A 482 -10.25 10.34 19.55
C PHE A 482 -11.47 9.53 20.01
N HIS A 483 -11.79 9.60 21.31
CA HIS A 483 -12.94 8.91 21.88
C HIS A 483 -14.27 9.64 21.63
N GLY A 484 -14.22 10.89 21.13
CA GLY A 484 -15.36 11.78 21.03
C GLY A 484 -15.54 12.64 22.28
N ASN A 485 -16.54 13.53 22.28
CA ASN A 485 -16.85 14.43 23.42
C ASN A 485 -15.65 15.30 23.88
N GLY A 486 -14.69 15.53 22.99
CA GLY A 486 -13.52 16.35 23.26
C GLY A 486 -12.37 15.66 23.98
N GLU A 487 -12.45 14.36 24.20
CA GLU A 487 -11.40 13.57 24.81
C GLU A 487 -10.45 13.00 23.76
N VAL A 488 -9.15 13.29 23.91
CA VAL A 488 -8.06 12.78 23.08
C VAL A 488 -7.05 12.11 23.99
N GLN A 489 -6.87 10.82 23.81
CA GLN A 489 -5.89 10.02 24.53
C GLN A 489 -4.60 9.95 23.72
N ASP A 490 -3.46 10.28 24.34
CA ASP A 490 -2.14 10.01 23.80
C ASP A 490 -1.71 8.59 24.19
N PHE A 491 -1.48 7.73 23.22
CA PHE A 491 -1.09 6.34 23.40
C PHE A 491 0.33 6.11 22.86
N PRO A 492 1.30 5.80 23.73
CA PRO A 492 2.68 5.52 23.33
C PRO A 492 2.78 4.11 22.73
N GLY A 493 2.70 3.99 21.42
CA GLY A 493 2.78 2.72 20.70
C GLY A 493 2.05 2.74 19.38
N ASN A 494 2.14 1.64 18.64
CA ASN A 494 1.48 1.48 17.36
C ASN A 494 0.02 0.96 17.51
N TYR A 495 -0.68 0.86 16.39
CA TYR A 495 -2.09 0.46 16.38
C TYR A 495 -2.32 -0.96 16.92
N THR A 496 -1.45 -1.91 16.60
CA THR A 496 -1.54 -3.29 17.07
C THR A 496 -1.41 -3.36 18.60
N GLN A 497 -0.49 -2.60 19.20
CA GLN A 497 -0.32 -2.52 20.66
C GLN A 497 -1.57 -1.93 21.33
N TYR A 498 -2.10 -0.82 20.80
CA TYR A 498 -3.34 -0.22 21.29
C TYR A 498 -4.51 -1.23 21.29
N ARG A 499 -4.66 -2.00 20.20
CA ARG A 499 -5.74 -3.00 20.10
C ARG A 499 -5.59 -4.15 21.08
N LEU A 500 -4.38 -4.59 21.37
CA LEU A 500 -4.13 -5.63 22.37
C LEU A 500 -4.52 -5.16 23.77
N GLU A 501 -4.21 -3.91 24.11
CA GLU A 501 -4.57 -3.30 25.40
C GLU A 501 -6.10 -3.15 25.55
N VAL A 502 -6.77 -2.59 24.56
CA VAL A 502 -8.24 -2.46 24.55
C VAL A 502 -8.95 -3.82 24.61
N LYS A 503 -8.42 -4.86 23.92
CA LYS A 503 -8.99 -6.22 24.02
C LYS A 503 -8.73 -6.84 25.39
N GLY A 504 -7.59 -6.60 26.02
CA GLY A 504 -7.26 -7.05 27.36
C GLY A 504 -8.23 -6.49 28.41
N GLU A 505 -8.50 -5.21 28.39
CA GLU A 505 -9.47 -4.58 29.28
C GLU A 505 -10.92 -5.12 29.09
N ARG A 506 -11.33 -5.37 27.84
CA ARG A 506 -12.64 -5.99 27.56
C ARG A 506 -12.77 -7.43 28.06
N LEU A 507 -11.68 -8.20 28.07
CA LEU A 507 -11.67 -9.57 28.61
C LEU A 507 -11.76 -9.57 30.14
N GLU A 508 -11.08 -8.66 30.81
CA GLU A 508 -11.16 -8.52 32.26
C GLU A 508 -12.53 -8.03 32.75
N GLY A 509 -13.17 -7.13 31.99
CA GLY A 509 -14.51 -6.58 32.35
C GLY A 509 -15.68 -7.55 32.15
N ARG A 510 -15.53 -8.63 31.38
CA ARG A 510 -16.59 -9.61 31.10
C ARG A 510 -16.52 -10.89 31.92
N GLY A 511 -15.46 -11.10 32.71
CA GLY A 511 -15.39 -12.30 33.58
C GLY A 511 -15.36 -13.65 32.83
N GLU A 512 -15.39 -13.66 31.51
CA GLU A 512 -15.29 -14.87 30.69
C GLU A 512 -13.83 -15.10 30.30
N ARG A 513 -13.17 -15.98 31.04
CA ARG A 513 -11.90 -16.57 30.59
C ARG A 513 -12.18 -17.38 29.33
N LEU A 514 -11.78 -16.85 28.19
CA LEU A 514 -11.65 -17.67 26.98
C LEU A 514 -10.69 -18.83 27.29
N PRO A 515 -10.98 -20.07 26.82
CA PRO A 515 -10.06 -21.18 26.97
C PRO A 515 -8.74 -20.77 26.31
N ALA A 516 -7.66 -20.85 27.09
CA ALA A 516 -6.32 -20.64 26.62
C ALA A 516 -6.12 -21.48 25.34
N ALA A 517 -5.66 -20.83 24.26
CA ALA A 517 -5.17 -21.54 23.09
C ALA A 517 -4.18 -22.64 23.57
N PRO A 518 -4.15 -23.81 22.94
CA PRO A 518 -3.23 -24.85 23.34
C PRO A 518 -1.82 -24.25 23.29
N GLN A 519 -1.27 -24.01 24.45
CA GLN A 519 0.14 -23.71 24.58
C GLN A 519 0.87 -24.95 24.06
N GLU A 520 1.38 -24.88 22.84
CA GLU A 520 2.56 -25.67 22.55
C GLU A 520 3.57 -25.33 23.64
N ASN A 521 3.81 -26.31 24.50
CA ASN A 521 4.87 -26.30 25.49
C ASN A 521 6.24 -26.23 24.79
N LYS A 522 6.55 -25.12 24.15
CA LYS A 522 7.90 -24.62 24.08
C LYS A 522 8.13 -23.93 25.43
N LYS A 523 8.72 -24.68 26.35
CA LYS A 523 9.41 -24.12 27.50
C LYS A 523 10.28 -22.99 26.97
N VAL A 524 9.79 -21.77 27.07
CA VAL A 524 10.65 -20.60 27.10
C VAL A 524 11.44 -20.77 28.38
N LYS A 525 12.57 -21.42 28.26
CA LYS A 525 13.65 -21.24 29.22
C LYS A 525 13.88 -19.74 29.22
N THR A 526 13.57 -19.10 30.33
CA THR A 526 14.19 -17.84 30.72
C THR A 526 15.68 -18.08 30.51
N GLU A 527 16.23 -17.58 29.43
CA GLU A 527 17.66 -17.56 29.22
C GLU A 527 18.21 -16.67 30.33
N GLN A 528 18.63 -17.34 31.41
CA GLN A 528 19.64 -16.78 32.29
C GLN A 528 20.78 -16.40 31.34
N LYS A 529 21.14 -15.12 31.27
CA LYS A 529 22.29 -14.61 30.56
C LYS A 529 23.45 -15.58 30.77
N ARG A 530 23.81 -16.29 29.70
CA ARG A 530 24.86 -17.29 29.70
C ARG A 530 26.16 -16.53 29.72
N LYS A 531 26.90 -16.57 30.84
CA LYS A 531 28.26 -16.03 30.89
C LYS A 531 29.11 -16.81 29.90
N LEU A 532 29.90 -16.10 29.11
CA LEU A 532 30.89 -16.66 28.22
C LEU A 532 31.73 -17.73 28.93
N SER A 533 31.90 -18.88 28.33
CA SER A 533 32.79 -19.91 28.83
C SER A 533 34.25 -19.41 28.74
N PHE A 534 35.14 -20.00 29.52
CA PHE A 534 36.58 -19.63 29.50
C PHE A 534 37.20 -19.79 28.10
N LYS A 535 36.71 -20.73 27.29
CA LYS A 535 37.14 -20.91 25.90
C LYS A 535 36.65 -19.78 25.00
N GLU A 536 35.39 -19.37 25.14
CA GLU A 536 34.79 -18.30 24.37
C GLU A 536 35.41 -16.93 24.68
N LYS A 537 35.77 -16.66 25.95
CA LYS A 537 36.54 -15.47 26.32
C LYS A 537 37.94 -15.43 25.70
N LYS A 538 38.61 -16.57 25.70
CA LYS A 538 39.92 -16.68 25.08
C LYS A 538 39.84 -16.50 23.56
N GLU A 539 38.79 -17.04 22.92
CA GLU A 539 38.54 -16.86 21.51
C GLU A 539 38.22 -15.39 21.16
N GLN A 540 37.47 -14.70 22.00
CA GLN A 540 37.21 -13.26 21.88
C GLN A 540 38.49 -12.42 21.97
N GLU A 541 39.36 -12.68 22.96
CA GLU A 541 40.66 -12.02 23.12
C GLU A 541 41.59 -12.31 21.91
N GLU A 542 41.57 -13.52 21.37
CA GLU A 542 42.35 -13.89 20.18
C GLU A 542 41.83 -13.16 18.92
N LEU A 543 40.48 -12.98 18.78
CA LEU A 543 39.87 -12.23 17.69
C LEU A 543 40.18 -10.73 17.77
N GLU A 544 40.16 -10.13 18.97
CA GLU A 544 40.50 -8.72 19.19
C GLU A 544 41.98 -8.37 18.83
N VAL A 545 42.86 -9.34 18.92
CA VAL A 545 44.26 -9.17 18.50
C VAL A 545 44.43 -9.46 17.00
N ARG A 546 43.64 -10.39 16.43
CA ARG A 546 43.76 -10.83 15.05
C ARG A 546 43.12 -9.85 14.06
N MET A 547 41.99 -9.23 14.40
CA MET A 547 41.29 -8.29 13.53
C MET A 547 42.15 -7.08 13.12
N PRO A 548 42.82 -6.34 14.05
CA PRO A 548 43.69 -5.23 13.68
C PRO A 548 44.87 -5.64 12.79
N ALA A 549 45.40 -6.85 12.97
CA ALA A 549 46.49 -7.35 12.14
C ALA A 549 46.02 -7.65 10.70
N LEU A 550 44.79 -8.18 10.51
CA LEU A 550 44.18 -8.39 9.21
C LEU A 550 43.82 -7.08 8.52
N GLU A 551 43.37 -6.06 9.28
CA GLU A 551 43.12 -4.71 8.77
C GLU A 551 44.40 -4.03 8.27
N GLU A 552 45.49 -4.19 9.00
CA GLU A 552 46.80 -3.63 8.62
C GLU A 552 47.34 -4.34 7.34
N GLU A 553 47.20 -5.68 7.25
CA GLU A 553 47.57 -6.45 6.04
C GLU A 553 46.71 -6.04 4.84
N LYS A 554 45.40 -5.84 5.04
CA LYS A 554 44.49 -5.34 4.01
C LYS A 554 44.91 -3.96 3.50
N ALA A 555 45.22 -3.02 4.39
CA ALA A 555 45.67 -1.68 4.02
C ALA A 555 46.99 -1.69 3.23
N GLN A 556 47.92 -2.58 3.60
CA GLN A 556 49.19 -2.75 2.87
C GLN A 556 48.96 -3.31 1.46
N LEU A 557 48.05 -4.29 1.31
CA LEU A 557 47.68 -4.85 0.02
C LEU A 557 46.93 -3.83 -0.87
N GLU A 558 46.07 -2.99 -0.29
CA GLU A 558 45.42 -1.88 -1.01
C GLU A 558 46.44 -0.83 -1.49
N ALA A 559 47.41 -0.50 -0.69
CA ALA A 559 48.50 0.41 -1.08
C ALA A 559 49.35 -0.17 -2.21
N LEU A 560 49.62 -1.47 -2.19
CA LEU A 560 50.31 -2.18 -3.28
C LEU A 560 49.51 -2.22 -4.58
N LEU A 561 48.21 -2.47 -4.49
CA LEU A 561 47.31 -2.52 -5.65
C LEU A 561 47.06 -1.13 -6.27
N SER A 562 47.14 -0.05 -5.47
CA SER A 562 46.98 1.36 -5.91
C SER A 562 48.28 2.00 -6.38
N GLY A 563 49.43 1.44 -6.07
CA GLY A 563 50.77 2.07 -6.26
C GLY A 563 51.38 2.00 -7.67
N GLY A 564 50.70 1.51 -8.69
CA GLY A 564 51.01 1.72 -10.12
C GLY A 564 52.39 1.23 -10.70
N ALA A 565 53.26 0.58 -9.92
CA ALA A 565 54.62 0.25 -10.29
C ALA A 565 54.99 -1.25 -10.13
N THR A 566 54.01 -2.15 -10.09
CA THR A 566 54.23 -3.59 -9.84
C THR A 566 54.03 -4.45 -11.10
N LEU A 567 54.80 -5.53 -11.21
CA LEU A 567 54.71 -6.51 -12.31
C LEU A 567 53.34 -7.20 -12.30
N PRO A 568 52.79 -7.56 -13.48
CA PRO A 568 51.43 -8.17 -13.57
C PRO A 568 51.21 -9.41 -12.71
N ASP A 569 52.26 -10.21 -12.49
CA ASP A 569 52.24 -11.41 -11.65
C ASP A 569 52.12 -11.10 -10.14
N GLU A 570 52.66 -9.98 -9.69
CA GLU A 570 52.61 -9.53 -8.30
C GLU A 570 51.21 -8.94 -7.99
N ILE A 571 50.63 -8.22 -8.95
CA ILE A 571 49.26 -7.70 -8.84
C ILE A 571 48.24 -8.85 -8.73
N ALA A 572 48.42 -9.92 -9.52
CA ALA A 572 47.54 -11.09 -9.47
C ALA A 572 47.63 -11.80 -8.11
N LYS A 573 48.84 -11.98 -7.57
CA LYS A 573 49.04 -12.57 -6.22
C LYS A 573 48.49 -11.68 -5.10
N ALA A 574 48.71 -10.38 -5.19
CA ALA A 574 48.18 -9.43 -4.23
C ALA A 574 46.66 -9.36 -4.23
N SER A 575 45.99 -9.46 -5.42
CA SER A 575 44.53 -9.52 -5.55
C SER A 575 43.92 -10.78 -4.91
N VAL A 576 44.56 -11.94 -5.12
CA VAL A 576 44.09 -13.19 -4.50
C VAL A 576 44.26 -13.09 -2.96
N ARG A 577 45.43 -12.61 -2.50
CA ARG A 577 45.66 -12.45 -1.07
C ARG A 577 44.75 -11.44 -0.41
N TYR A 578 44.40 -10.37 -1.11
CA TYR A 578 43.43 -9.37 -0.64
C TYR A 578 42.05 -9.98 -0.40
N GLN A 579 41.55 -10.83 -1.33
CA GLN A 579 40.29 -11.56 -1.15
C GLN A 579 40.33 -12.50 0.07
N GLU A 580 41.43 -13.27 0.24
CA GLU A 580 41.58 -14.16 1.38
C GLU A 580 41.58 -13.40 2.72
N VAL A 581 42.26 -12.24 2.78
CA VAL A 581 42.31 -11.40 3.98
C VAL A 581 40.95 -10.76 4.28
N GLN A 582 40.21 -10.36 3.24
CA GLN A 582 38.85 -9.81 3.38
C GLN A 582 37.88 -10.85 3.91
N GLU A 583 37.88 -12.06 3.34
CA GLU A 583 37.02 -13.17 3.83
C GLU A 583 37.36 -13.54 5.28
N ALA A 584 38.65 -13.58 5.63
CA ALA A 584 39.11 -13.86 7.00
C ALA A 584 38.73 -12.75 7.99
N LEU A 585 38.66 -11.49 7.55
CA LEU A 585 38.21 -10.36 8.35
C LEU A 585 36.69 -10.44 8.59
N ASP A 586 35.93 -10.68 7.54
CA ASP A 586 34.45 -10.81 7.62
C ASP A 586 34.06 -11.98 8.55
N GLU A 587 34.75 -13.12 8.47
CA GLU A 587 34.55 -14.25 9.39
C GLU A 587 34.90 -13.90 10.84
N ALA A 588 35.99 -13.19 11.07
CA ALA A 588 36.44 -12.78 12.40
C ALA A 588 35.47 -11.78 13.04
N GLU A 589 34.97 -10.79 12.25
CA GLU A 589 33.98 -9.80 12.70
C GLU A 589 32.64 -10.46 13.05
N MET A 590 32.13 -11.37 12.21
CA MET A 590 30.89 -12.11 12.49
C MET A 590 31.03 -12.92 13.79
N ARG A 591 32.16 -13.61 13.97
CA ARG A 591 32.36 -14.43 15.16
C ARG A 591 32.52 -13.59 16.42
N TRP A 592 33.20 -12.45 16.34
CA TRP A 592 33.33 -11.51 17.44
C TRP A 592 31.98 -10.90 17.84
N LEU A 593 31.10 -10.57 16.86
CA LEU A 593 29.72 -10.10 17.10
C LEU A 593 28.89 -11.16 17.83
N GLU A 594 28.93 -12.43 17.39
CA GLU A 594 28.24 -13.52 18.07
C GLU A 594 28.65 -13.69 19.54
N LEU A 595 29.95 -13.53 19.82
CA LEU A 595 30.46 -13.63 21.18
C LEU A 595 30.11 -12.39 22.03
N SER A 596 30.08 -11.20 21.43
CA SER A 596 29.70 -9.94 22.10
C SER A 596 28.21 -9.87 22.44
N GLU A 597 27.34 -10.44 21.62
CA GLU A 597 25.89 -10.55 21.90
C GLU A 597 25.57 -11.45 23.10
N VAL A 598 26.43 -12.39 23.41
CA VAL A 598 26.30 -13.25 24.61
C VAL A 598 26.69 -12.51 25.88
N GLU A 599 27.54 -11.46 25.80
CA GLU A 599 28.01 -10.66 26.93
C GLU A 599 27.09 -9.46 27.27
N GLY A 600 26.33 -8.92 26.29
CA GLY A 600 25.35 -7.82 26.43
C GLY A 600 24.00 -8.34 26.92
#